data_550d6188171f5b947f393b12417b89c2
#
_entry.id   550d6188171f5b947f393b12417b89c2
#
_cell.length_a   1.000
_cell.length_b   1.000
_cell.length_c   1.000
_cell.angle_alpha   90.00
_cell.angle_beta   90.00
_cell.angle_gamma   90.00
#
_symmetry.space_group_name_H-M   'P 1'
#
loop_
_entity.id
_entity.type
_entity.pdbx_description
1 polymer ?
#
loop_
_entity_poly.entity_id
_entity_poly.type
_entity_poly.pdbx_seq_one_letter_code
_entity_poly.pdbx_strand_id
1 'polypeptide(L)'
;MTQGLPAQPFNPIGIHAMTLSRRQFIQSSGASALLAGIGRQAWAQALDSAKIIAGFAPGGTADTVSRRVADKLHPGYAKSAVVENKTGAGGQIAIQFVKTAAPDGATVLLTPMSMLGIYPHTYKKLPYDPVADLTPVSAAAVFEYGLAVGPMVPASVKTAPEFLAWCKVNPALANFGSPAAGSAPHFIGALLGRAGNVDLRHVAFRGTQPAILDMIGGQIAAVCGPSGDFSQHLAAGKCRLLATSGGVRGKFTPGTPTLTEQGFRDLAFTEWFGFFLPARAPQDVVQRLNSGIRAALASQDVIDGLALSYLEVMPTSPAQLAAMLKSDTERWGPLVKAVGFTPEG
;
A
#
# COMPACT_ATOMS: atom_id res chain seq x y z
N MET A 1 -94.88 47.94 -9.66
CA MET A 1 -94.85 46.68 -10.43
C MET A 1 -93.39 46.21 -10.49
N THR A 2 -92.97 45.35 -9.57
CA THR A 2 -91.67 44.71 -9.61
C THR A 2 -91.81 43.29 -9.11
N GLN A 3 -91.71 42.33 -10.03
CA GLN A 3 -91.85 40.92 -9.74
C GLN A 3 -90.52 40.41 -9.19
N GLY A 4 -90.59 39.76 -8.02
CA GLY A 4 -89.40 39.09 -7.44
C GLY A 4 -89.22 37.72 -8.04
N LEU A 5 -87.93 37.40 -8.29
CA LEU A 5 -87.47 36.10 -8.71
C LEU A 5 -87.31 35.20 -7.47
N PRO A 6 -87.62 33.90 -7.58
CA PRO A 6 -87.47 32.96 -6.48
C PRO A 6 -86.05 32.48 -6.26
N ALA A 7 -85.63 32.37 -5.01
CA ALA A 7 -84.34 31.85 -4.55
C ALA A 7 -84.25 30.32 -4.78
N GLN A 8 -83.11 29.86 -5.37
CA GLN A 8 -82.79 28.44 -5.52
C GLN A 8 -82.08 27.93 -4.21
N PRO A 9 -82.40 26.70 -3.75
CA PRO A 9 -81.76 26.16 -2.54
C PRO A 9 -80.31 25.68 -2.86
N PHE A 10 -79.43 26.04 -1.93
CA PHE A 10 -78.03 25.61 -1.88
C PHE A 10 -77.95 24.11 -1.57
N ASN A 11 -77.29 23.30 -2.47
CA ASN A 11 -77.03 21.88 -2.25
C ASN A 11 -75.66 21.74 -1.60
N PRO A 12 -75.48 21.18 -0.40
CA PRO A 12 -74.15 20.98 0.19
C PRO A 12 -73.46 19.82 -0.48
N ILE A 13 -72.22 20.05 -0.97
CA ILE A 13 -71.30 19.04 -1.51
C ILE A 13 -70.97 18.06 -0.39
N GLY A 14 -71.43 16.83 -0.51
CA GLY A 14 -71.12 15.74 0.40
C GLY A 14 -69.67 15.31 0.31
N ILE A 15 -68.90 15.55 1.35
CA ILE A 15 -67.54 15.00 1.53
C ILE A 15 -67.70 13.50 1.81
N HIS A 16 -67.52 12.66 0.80
CA HIS A 16 -67.39 11.21 1.00
C HIS A 16 -66.04 10.93 1.64
N ALA A 17 -66.02 10.69 2.93
CA ALA A 17 -64.87 10.10 3.62
C ALA A 17 -64.65 8.67 3.07
N MET A 18 -63.62 8.48 2.28
CA MET A 18 -63.18 7.14 1.84
C MET A 18 -62.64 6.38 3.06
N THR A 19 -63.46 5.56 3.67
CA THR A 19 -63.05 4.59 4.70
C THR A 19 -62.33 3.42 4.00
N LEU A 20 -61.02 3.42 4.06
CA LEU A 20 -60.18 2.28 3.62
C LEU A 20 -60.51 1.06 4.51
N SER A 21 -60.93 -0.04 3.90
CA SER A 21 -61.21 -1.28 4.63
C SER A 21 -59.91 -1.91 5.15
N ARG A 22 -59.94 -2.60 6.29
CA ARG A 22 -58.77 -3.31 6.86
C ARG A 22 -58.08 -4.22 5.85
N ARG A 23 -58.81 -4.75 4.86
CA ARG A 23 -58.26 -5.61 3.79
C ARG A 23 -57.43 -4.81 2.79
N GLN A 24 -57.78 -3.58 2.46
CA GLN A 24 -57.03 -2.69 1.55
C GLN A 24 -55.78 -2.15 2.22
N PHE A 25 -55.79 -1.92 3.53
CA PHE A 25 -54.61 -1.50 4.30
C PHE A 25 -53.56 -2.61 4.40
N ILE A 26 -53.97 -3.87 4.55
CA ILE A 26 -53.06 -5.03 4.57
C ILE A 26 -52.44 -5.30 3.20
N GLN A 27 -53.19 -5.09 2.11
CA GLN A 27 -52.67 -5.26 0.74
C GLN A 27 -51.68 -4.17 0.32
N SER A 28 -51.89 -2.92 0.76
CA SER A 28 -50.94 -1.81 0.49
C SER A 28 -49.68 -1.91 1.35
N SER A 29 -49.75 -2.44 2.58
CA SER A 29 -48.59 -2.66 3.44
C SER A 29 -47.70 -3.81 2.95
N GLY A 30 -48.30 -4.84 2.33
CA GLY A 30 -47.53 -5.97 1.72
C GLY A 30 -46.75 -5.58 0.48
N ALA A 31 -47.28 -4.69 -0.35
CA ALA A 31 -46.63 -4.20 -1.56
C ALA A 31 -45.41 -3.29 -1.26
N SER A 32 -45.52 -2.47 -0.18
CA SER A 32 -44.39 -1.61 0.23
C SER A 32 -43.25 -2.40 0.88
N ALA A 33 -43.52 -3.52 1.55
CA ALA A 33 -42.49 -4.38 2.11
C ALA A 33 -41.71 -5.19 1.03
N LEU A 34 -42.38 -5.57 -0.05
CA LEU A 34 -41.75 -6.26 -1.20
C LEU A 34 -40.81 -5.33 -2.00
N LEU A 35 -41.15 -4.05 -2.16
CA LEU A 35 -40.30 -3.05 -2.84
C LEU A 35 -39.07 -2.67 -2.02
N ALA A 36 -39.14 -2.69 -0.69
CA ALA A 36 -38.00 -2.46 0.20
C ALA A 36 -36.98 -3.64 0.22
N GLY A 37 -37.45 -4.86 -0.11
CA GLY A 37 -36.60 -6.05 -0.21
C GLY A 37 -35.78 -6.13 -1.52
N ILE A 38 -36.31 -5.59 -2.61
CA ILE A 38 -35.64 -5.65 -3.93
C ILE A 38 -34.48 -4.65 -4.01
N GLY A 39 -34.52 -3.53 -3.26
CA GLY A 39 -33.47 -2.52 -3.23
C GLY A 39 -32.18 -2.97 -2.53
N ARG A 40 -32.21 -4.02 -1.71
CA ARG A 40 -31.02 -4.51 -0.98
C ARG A 40 -30.22 -5.59 -1.72
N GLN A 41 -30.76 -6.24 -2.72
CA GLN A 41 -30.06 -7.25 -3.51
C GLN A 41 -29.25 -6.69 -4.69
N ALA A 42 -29.43 -5.44 -5.10
CA ALA A 42 -28.66 -4.82 -6.19
C ALA A 42 -27.19 -4.51 -5.84
N TRP A 43 -26.76 -4.71 -4.60
CA TRP A 43 -25.45 -4.28 -4.09
C TRP A 43 -24.40 -5.40 -3.95
N ALA A 44 -24.74 -6.62 -4.38
CA ALA A 44 -23.87 -7.78 -4.25
C ALA A 44 -23.21 -8.26 -5.55
N GLN A 45 -23.39 -7.52 -6.66
CA GLN A 45 -22.80 -7.95 -7.92
C GLN A 45 -21.31 -7.69 -7.96
N ALA A 46 -20.52 -8.77 -8.18
CA ALA A 46 -19.09 -8.67 -8.41
C ALA A 46 -18.80 -7.75 -9.61
N LEU A 47 -17.71 -6.98 -9.52
CA LEU A 47 -17.23 -6.18 -10.66
C LEU A 47 -16.87 -7.12 -11.83
N ASP A 48 -17.01 -6.66 -13.06
CA ASP A 48 -16.57 -7.44 -14.22
C ASP A 48 -15.05 -7.62 -14.21
N SER A 49 -14.31 -6.57 -13.86
CA SER A 49 -12.87 -6.69 -13.67
C SER A 49 -12.36 -5.70 -12.61
N ALA A 50 -11.28 -6.09 -11.92
CA ALA A 50 -10.52 -5.21 -11.03
C ALA A 50 -9.05 -5.24 -11.42
N LYS A 51 -8.34 -4.12 -11.22
CA LYS A 51 -6.91 -3.99 -11.45
C LYS A 51 -6.23 -3.53 -10.17
N ILE A 52 -5.22 -4.28 -9.73
CA ILE A 52 -4.30 -3.81 -8.69
C ILE A 52 -3.09 -3.18 -9.38
N ILE A 53 -2.87 -1.91 -9.14
CA ILE A 53 -1.77 -1.13 -9.71
C ILE A 53 -0.63 -1.13 -8.69
N ALA A 54 0.53 -1.67 -9.10
CA ALA A 54 1.76 -1.69 -8.32
C ALA A 54 2.83 -0.80 -8.96
N GLY A 55 3.51 0.03 -8.16
CA GLY A 55 4.46 1.04 -8.63
C GLY A 55 5.88 0.54 -8.89
N PHE A 56 6.15 -0.77 -8.71
CA PHE A 56 7.48 -1.37 -8.76
C PHE A 56 7.54 -2.55 -9.72
N ALA A 57 8.78 -2.98 -10.05
CA ALA A 57 9.01 -4.05 -11.02
C ALA A 57 8.36 -5.38 -10.58
N PRO A 58 7.91 -6.20 -11.55
CA PRO A 58 7.42 -7.55 -11.28
C PRO A 58 8.47 -8.40 -10.54
N GLY A 59 7.97 -9.36 -9.75
CA GLY A 59 8.79 -10.31 -8.99
C GLY A 59 9.31 -9.79 -7.65
N GLY A 60 9.10 -8.51 -7.31
CA GLY A 60 9.38 -7.96 -5.98
C GLY A 60 8.24 -8.20 -4.99
N THR A 61 8.49 -7.86 -3.71
CA THR A 61 7.53 -8.04 -2.62
C THR A 61 6.18 -7.34 -2.86
N ALA A 62 6.18 -6.13 -3.42
CA ALA A 62 4.95 -5.42 -3.78
C ALA A 62 4.12 -6.18 -4.84
N ASP A 63 4.77 -6.73 -5.86
CA ASP A 63 4.13 -7.53 -6.90
C ASP A 63 3.58 -8.85 -6.32
N THR A 64 4.34 -9.49 -5.43
CA THR A 64 3.92 -10.73 -4.73
C THR A 64 2.64 -10.49 -3.93
N VAL A 65 2.58 -9.44 -3.10
CA VAL A 65 1.36 -9.08 -2.35
C VAL A 65 0.19 -8.83 -3.30
N SER A 66 0.43 -8.04 -4.36
CA SER A 66 -0.62 -7.68 -5.33
C SER A 66 -1.23 -8.93 -5.97
N ARG A 67 -0.40 -9.87 -6.46
CA ARG A 67 -0.88 -11.08 -7.15
C ARG A 67 -1.59 -12.03 -6.20
N ARG A 68 -1.02 -12.29 -5.01
CA ARG A 68 -1.64 -13.16 -4.02
C ARG A 68 -3.03 -12.67 -3.59
N VAL A 69 -3.20 -11.35 -3.44
CA VAL A 69 -4.51 -10.76 -3.12
C VAL A 69 -5.43 -10.76 -4.35
N ALA A 70 -4.94 -10.41 -5.55
CA ALA A 70 -5.74 -10.44 -6.77
C ALA A 70 -6.38 -11.82 -7.02
N ASP A 71 -5.59 -12.89 -6.87
CA ASP A 71 -6.07 -14.26 -7.05
C ASP A 71 -7.25 -14.60 -6.12
N LYS A 72 -7.30 -14.02 -4.92
CA LYS A 72 -8.38 -14.24 -3.93
C LYS A 72 -9.55 -13.27 -4.07
N LEU A 73 -9.37 -12.15 -4.74
CA LEU A 73 -10.49 -11.24 -5.05
C LEU A 73 -11.41 -11.83 -6.13
N HIS A 74 -10.94 -12.77 -6.94
CA HIS A 74 -11.75 -13.54 -7.87
C HIS A 74 -12.36 -14.77 -7.13
N PRO A 75 -13.64 -15.12 -7.40
CA PRO A 75 -14.65 -14.39 -8.15
C PRO A 75 -15.50 -13.43 -7.29
N GLY A 76 -15.27 -13.37 -5.97
CA GLY A 76 -16.18 -12.73 -5.01
C GLY A 76 -16.24 -11.21 -5.13
N TYR A 77 -15.10 -10.54 -5.30
CA TYR A 77 -15.03 -9.08 -5.48
C TYR A 77 -15.19 -8.68 -6.95
N ALA A 78 -14.48 -9.37 -7.85
CA ALA A 78 -14.53 -9.16 -9.30
C ALA A 78 -14.48 -10.51 -10.04
N LYS A 79 -15.12 -10.60 -11.22
CA LYS A 79 -15.07 -11.78 -12.10
C LYS A 79 -13.66 -12.01 -12.66
N SER A 80 -12.83 -10.97 -12.72
CA SER A 80 -11.42 -11.01 -13.05
C SER A 80 -10.67 -9.99 -12.22
N ALA A 81 -9.54 -10.37 -11.62
CA ALA A 81 -8.65 -9.46 -10.91
C ALA A 81 -7.21 -9.65 -11.41
N VAL A 82 -6.59 -8.58 -11.89
CA VAL A 82 -5.26 -8.61 -12.50
C VAL A 82 -4.34 -7.59 -11.86
N VAL A 83 -3.02 -7.81 -11.97
CA VAL A 83 -2.01 -6.88 -11.50
C VAL A 83 -1.35 -6.19 -12.68
N GLU A 84 -1.22 -4.87 -12.61
CA GLU A 84 -0.55 -4.05 -13.59
C GLU A 84 0.59 -3.27 -12.91
N ASN A 85 1.83 -3.51 -13.35
CA ASN A 85 3.01 -2.84 -12.81
C ASN A 85 3.27 -1.54 -13.58
N LYS A 86 3.02 -0.38 -12.95
CA LYS A 86 3.29 0.97 -13.51
C LYS A 86 4.52 1.56 -12.82
N THR A 87 5.69 1.14 -13.27
CA THR A 87 6.97 1.51 -12.66
C THR A 87 7.43 2.90 -13.05
N GLY A 88 8.23 3.54 -12.19
CA GLY A 88 8.91 4.80 -12.48
C GLY A 88 8.65 5.90 -11.46
N ALA A 89 9.53 6.90 -11.45
CA ALA A 89 9.54 8.01 -10.50
C ALA A 89 9.34 7.56 -9.03
N GLY A 90 10.00 6.46 -8.63
CA GLY A 90 9.87 5.93 -7.27
C GLY A 90 8.44 5.50 -6.88
N GLY A 91 7.64 4.99 -7.83
CA GLY A 91 6.25 4.58 -7.58
C GLY A 91 5.20 5.68 -7.80
N GLN A 92 5.62 6.93 -8.02
CA GLN A 92 4.71 8.06 -8.20
C GLN A 92 3.81 7.92 -9.44
N ILE A 93 4.29 7.25 -10.52
CA ILE A 93 3.49 7.02 -11.74
C ILE A 93 2.25 6.16 -11.43
N ALA A 94 2.40 5.12 -10.61
CA ALA A 94 1.28 4.28 -10.20
C ALA A 94 0.23 5.07 -9.39
N ILE A 95 0.69 5.91 -8.45
CA ILE A 95 -0.18 6.75 -7.63
C ILE A 95 -0.94 7.76 -8.49
N GLN A 96 -0.26 8.44 -9.42
CA GLN A 96 -0.89 9.38 -10.35
C GLN A 96 -1.94 8.71 -11.23
N PHE A 97 -1.66 7.50 -11.69
CA PHE A 97 -2.62 6.73 -12.48
C PHE A 97 -3.88 6.42 -11.68
N VAL A 98 -3.73 5.93 -10.44
CA VAL A 98 -4.88 5.58 -9.59
C VAL A 98 -5.66 6.83 -9.17
N LYS A 99 -4.98 7.91 -8.79
CA LYS A 99 -5.62 9.18 -8.40
C LYS A 99 -6.62 9.70 -9.45
N THR A 100 -6.38 9.43 -10.74
CA THR A 100 -7.24 9.89 -11.85
C THR A 100 -8.27 8.85 -12.29
N ALA A 101 -8.27 7.67 -11.70
CA ALA A 101 -9.22 6.60 -12.02
C ALA A 101 -10.60 6.86 -11.39
N ALA A 102 -11.63 6.17 -11.89
CA ALA A 102 -12.96 6.21 -11.29
C ALA A 102 -12.93 5.58 -9.88
N PRO A 103 -13.65 6.16 -8.90
CA PRO A 103 -13.67 5.68 -7.53
C PRO A 103 -14.68 4.53 -7.30
N ASP A 104 -14.85 3.67 -8.32
CA ASP A 104 -15.84 2.58 -8.37
C ASP A 104 -15.34 1.24 -7.81
N GLY A 105 -14.06 1.19 -7.41
CA GLY A 105 -13.42 -0.01 -6.89
C GLY A 105 -12.73 -0.88 -7.94
N ALA A 106 -12.83 -0.56 -9.23
CA ALA A 106 -12.19 -1.34 -10.30
C ALA A 106 -10.68 -1.10 -10.39
N THR A 107 -10.19 0.06 -9.93
CA THR A 107 -8.76 0.40 -9.93
C THR A 107 -8.27 0.59 -8.51
N VAL A 108 -7.37 -0.27 -8.06
CA VAL A 108 -6.86 -0.33 -6.69
C VAL A 108 -5.35 -0.08 -6.72
N LEU A 109 -4.84 0.77 -5.85
CA LEU A 109 -3.40 0.97 -5.66
C LEU A 109 -2.89 0.02 -4.59
N LEU A 110 -1.76 -0.68 -4.82
CA LEU A 110 -0.89 -1.18 -3.77
C LEU A 110 0.38 -0.35 -3.73
N THR A 111 0.72 0.20 -2.57
CA THR A 111 1.94 1.00 -2.40
C THR A 111 2.55 0.80 -1.02
N PRO A 112 3.89 0.87 -0.86
CA PRO A 112 4.51 0.95 0.45
C PRO A 112 4.27 2.33 1.07
N MET A 113 4.34 2.40 2.40
CA MET A 113 4.13 3.60 3.20
C MET A 113 5.03 4.76 2.78
N SER A 114 6.29 4.50 2.42
CA SER A 114 7.26 5.55 2.02
C SER A 114 6.72 6.53 1.00
N MET A 115 5.95 6.06 0.01
CA MET A 115 5.41 6.91 -1.07
C MET A 115 4.34 7.88 -0.56
N LEU A 116 3.67 7.55 0.52
CA LEU A 116 2.59 8.37 1.08
C LEU A 116 2.99 9.12 2.35
N GLY A 117 3.87 8.53 3.18
CA GLY A 117 4.26 9.08 4.47
C GLY A 117 5.63 9.78 4.48
N ILE A 118 6.59 9.35 3.64
CA ILE A 118 7.93 9.95 3.58
C ILE A 118 8.05 10.99 2.47
N TYR A 119 7.52 10.70 1.28
CA TYR A 119 7.65 11.58 0.13
C TYR A 119 7.16 13.02 0.34
N PRO A 120 6.11 13.31 1.13
CA PRO A 120 5.76 14.68 1.47
C PRO A 120 6.90 15.51 2.11
N HIS A 121 7.89 14.83 2.68
CA HIS A 121 9.06 15.44 3.33
C HIS A 121 10.32 15.42 2.48
N THR A 122 10.36 14.62 1.39
CA THR A 122 11.55 14.38 0.57
C THR A 122 11.48 14.91 -0.85
N TYR A 123 10.29 15.30 -1.30
CA TYR A 123 10.09 15.96 -2.59
C TYR A 123 9.59 17.39 -2.41
N LYS A 124 10.16 18.34 -3.16
CA LYS A 124 9.68 19.74 -3.17
C LYS A 124 8.28 19.85 -3.75
N LYS A 125 7.97 19.01 -4.72
CA LYS A 125 6.68 18.96 -5.41
C LYS A 125 6.27 17.53 -5.69
N LEU A 126 5.22 17.08 -5.03
CA LEU A 126 4.59 15.80 -5.36
C LEU A 126 3.45 16.02 -6.36
N PRO A 127 3.27 15.10 -7.34
CA PRO A 127 2.17 15.18 -8.29
C PRO A 127 0.84 14.66 -7.71
N TYR A 128 0.80 14.34 -6.42
CA TYR A 128 -0.38 13.88 -5.67
C TYR A 128 -0.31 14.34 -4.21
N ASP A 129 -1.48 14.40 -3.58
CA ASP A 129 -1.64 14.54 -2.13
C ASP A 129 -2.03 13.18 -1.54
N PRO A 130 -1.23 12.59 -0.64
CA PRO A 130 -1.51 11.27 -0.06
C PRO A 130 -2.86 11.15 0.66
N VAL A 131 -3.37 12.24 1.20
CA VAL A 131 -4.61 12.27 1.99
C VAL A 131 -5.81 12.68 1.13
N ALA A 132 -5.62 13.70 0.26
CA ALA A 132 -6.72 14.27 -0.52
C ALA A 132 -7.05 13.43 -1.78
N ASP A 133 -6.06 12.73 -2.36
CA ASP A 133 -6.21 12.02 -3.64
C ASP A 133 -6.51 10.52 -3.49
N LEU A 134 -6.37 9.97 -2.28
CA LEU A 134 -6.51 8.52 -2.03
C LEU A 134 -7.46 8.23 -0.86
N THR A 135 -8.17 7.12 -0.97
CA THR A 135 -9.02 6.56 0.10
C THR A 135 -8.37 5.30 0.65
N PRO A 136 -7.97 5.24 1.93
CA PRO A 136 -7.40 4.04 2.55
C PRO A 136 -8.38 2.88 2.56
N VAL A 137 -7.89 1.66 2.31
CA VAL A 137 -8.71 0.43 2.32
C VAL A 137 -8.21 -0.54 3.39
N SER A 138 -6.99 -1.06 3.27
CA SER A 138 -6.39 -2.00 4.24
C SER A 138 -4.89 -2.00 4.10
N ALA A 139 -4.15 -2.10 5.21
CA ALA A 139 -2.80 -2.62 5.15
C ALA A 139 -2.83 -4.09 4.68
N ALA A 140 -1.73 -4.56 4.12
CA ALA A 140 -1.61 -5.90 3.58
C ALA A 140 -0.56 -6.72 4.30
N ALA A 141 0.63 -6.20 4.42
CA ALA A 141 1.76 -6.87 5.04
C ALA A 141 2.75 -5.86 5.61
N VAL A 142 3.47 -6.28 6.64
CA VAL A 142 4.60 -5.58 7.23
C VAL A 142 5.88 -6.33 6.89
N PHE A 143 6.99 -5.60 6.76
CA PHE A 143 8.30 -6.15 6.41
C PHE A 143 9.44 -5.29 6.93
N GLU A 144 10.63 -5.89 6.95
CA GLU A 144 11.89 -5.23 7.25
C GLU A 144 12.69 -4.98 5.97
N TYR A 145 13.59 -4.02 6.02
CA TYR A 145 14.59 -3.82 5.01
C TYR A 145 15.84 -4.66 5.28
N GLY A 146 16.51 -5.09 4.22
CA GLY A 146 17.80 -5.73 4.27
C GLY A 146 18.87 -4.86 3.64
N LEU A 147 20.06 -4.81 4.23
CA LEU A 147 21.28 -4.38 3.59
C LEU A 147 22.00 -5.62 3.06
N ALA A 148 22.03 -5.79 1.75
CA ALA A 148 22.71 -6.91 1.11
C ALA A 148 23.92 -6.45 0.31
N VAL A 149 24.91 -7.36 0.17
CA VAL A 149 26.09 -7.18 -0.67
C VAL A 149 26.24 -8.32 -1.67
N GLY A 150 26.77 -7.99 -2.84
CA GLY A 150 27.09 -8.92 -3.92
C GLY A 150 28.55 -9.39 -3.93
N PRO A 151 28.97 -10.02 -5.05
CA PRO A 151 30.33 -10.58 -5.17
C PRO A 151 31.44 -9.53 -5.22
N MET A 152 31.14 -8.25 -5.50
CA MET A 152 32.12 -7.16 -5.45
C MET A 152 32.70 -6.99 -4.05
N VAL A 153 31.91 -7.25 -3.00
CA VAL A 153 32.32 -7.12 -1.61
C VAL A 153 32.88 -8.45 -1.10
N PRO A 154 34.12 -8.48 -0.57
CA PRO A 154 34.78 -9.73 -0.12
C PRO A 154 33.93 -10.54 0.84
N ALA A 155 34.06 -11.87 0.79
CA ALA A 155 33.29 -12.79 1.63
C ALA A 155 33.61 -12.66 3.14
N SER A 156 34.75 -12.05 3.49
CA SER A 156 35.13 -11.72 4.87
C SER A 156 34.27 -10.61 5.48
N VAL A 157 33.64 -9.76 4.65
CA VAL A 157 32.73 -8.69 5.11
C VAL A 157 31.38 -9.32 5.44
N LYS A 158 31.00 -9.37 6.71
CA LYS A 158 29.80 -10.05 7.21
C LYS A 158 28.83 -9.14 7.96
N THR A 159 29.23 -7.91 8.26
CA THR A 159 28.46 -6.95 9.05
C THR A 159 28.43 -5.58 8.38
N ALA A 160 27.48 -4.72 8.77
CA ALA A 160 27.41 -3.35 8.28
C ALA A 160 28.64 -2.51 8.67
N PRO A 161 29.21 -2.59 9.90
CA PRO A 161 30.47 -1.93 10.23
C PRO A 161 31.65 -2.37 9.35
N GLU A 162 31.79 -3.67 9.07
CA GLU A 162 32.83 -4.17 8.18
C GLU A 162 32.64 -3.70 6.72
N PHE A 163 31.39 -3.60 6.24
CA PHE A 163 31.08 -3.01 4.94
C PHE A 163 31.49 -1.54 4.88
N LEU A 164 31.18 -0.75 5.89
CA LEU A 164 31.60 0.65 5.96
C LEU A 164 33.12 0.79 6.02
N ALA A 165 33.81 -0.10 6.75
CA ALA A 165 35.28 -0.13 6.77
C ALA A 165 35.85 -0.47 5.38
N TRP A 166 35.26 -1.44 4.67
CA TRP A 166 35.62 -1.78 3.31
C TRP A 166 35.38 -0.59 2.35
N CYS A 167 34.26 0.13 2.48
CA CYS A 167 33.98 1.31 1.68
C CYS A 167 35.02 2.43 1.88
N LYS A 168 35.51 2.63 3.11
CA LYS A 168 36.55 3.64 3.40
C LYS A 168 37.84 3.43 2.61
N VAL A 169 38.26 2.17 2.45
CA VAL A 169 39.48 1.83 1.71
C VAL A 169 39.21 1.62 0.20
N ASN A 170 37.96 1.60 -0.20
CA ASN A 170 37.51 1.48 -1.59
C ASN A 170 36.50 2.58 -1.99
N PRO A 171 36.83 3.87 -1.88
CA PRO A 171 35.85 4.96 -2.04
C PRO A 171 35.22 5.02 -3.43
N ALA A 172 35.91 4.56 -4.48
CA ALA A 172 35.37 4.48 -5.82
C ALA A 172 34.21 3.46 -5.95
N LEU A 173 34.20 2.43 -5.10
CA LEU A 173 33.19 1.35 -5.05
C LEU A 173 32.15 1.56 -3.95
N ALA A 174 32.28 2.61 -3.13
CA ALA A 174 31.35 2.90 -2.04
C ALA A 174 30.00 3.41 -2.59
N ASN A 175 29.13 2.47 -2.96
CA ASN A 175 27.81 2.77 -3.47
C ASN A 175 26.77 1.73 -3.02
N PHE A 176 25.50 2.11 -3.07
CA PHE A 176 24.38 1.21 -2.84
C PHE A 176 23.18 1.58 -3.70
N GLY A 177 22.44 0.55 -4.12
CA GLY A 177 21.17 0.69 -4.81
C GLY A 177 19.99 0.68 -3.86
N SER A 178 18.91 1.37 -4.21
CA SER A 178 17.59 1.21 -3.58
C SER A 178 16.47 1.34 -4.61
N PRO A 179 15.24 0.84 -4.30
CA PRO A 179 14.11 0.88 -5.24
C PRO A 179 13.62 2.29 -5.58
N ALA A 180 13.98 3.31 -4.78
CA ALA A 180 13.49 4.67 -4.99
C ALA A 180 14.30 5.69 -4.19
N ALA A 181 14.61 6.84 -4.79
CA ALA A 181 15.15 7.99 -4.07
C ALA A 181 14.13 8.55 -3.07
N GLY A 182 14.60 9.09 -1.95
CA GLY A 182 13.75 9.68 -0.91
C GLY A 182 12.86 8.70 -0.14
N SER A 183 12.99 7.40 -0.33
CA SER A 183 12.27 6.34 0.39
C SER A 183 13.05 5.83 1.60
N ALA A 184 12.41 5.04 2.47
CA ALA A 184 13.05 4.47 3.65
C ALA A 184 14.35 3.72 3.36
N PRO A 185 14.46 2.83 2.36
CA PRO A 185 15.72 2.15 2.08
C PRO A 185 16.83 3.09 1.56
N HIS A 186 16.49 4.20 0.90
CA HIS A 186 17.47 5.25 0.61
C HIS A 186 18.03 5.83 1.91
N PHE A 187 17.15 6.17 2.88
CA PHE A 187 17.58 6.72 4.17
C PHE A 187 18.43 5.76 4.98
N ILE A 188 18.13 4.46 4.97
CA ILE A 188 18.98 3.46 5.64
C ILE A 188 20.42 3.55 5.13
N GLY A 189 20.63 3.50 3.83
CA GLY A 189 21.96 3.57 3.25
C GLY A 189 22.66 4.90 3.49
N ALA A 190 21.93 6.02 3.34
CA ALA A 190 22.49 7.36 3.58
C ALA A 190 22.91 7.57 5.04
N LEU A 191 22.07 7.13 5.99
CA LEU A 191 22.35 7.22 7.43
C LEU A 191 23.50 6.29 7.85
N LEU A 192 23.58 5.10 7.26
CA LEU A 192 24.72 4.20 7.45
C LEU A 192 26.02 4.85 7.00
N GLY A 193 26.05 5.43 5.79
CA GLY A 193 27.21 6.16 5.28
C GLY A 193 27.63 7.27 6.23
N ARG A 194 26.65 8.10 6.69
CA ARG A 194 26.91 9.18 7.65
C ARG A 194 27.45 8.67 8.97
N ALA A 195 26.82 7.65 9.57
CA ALA A 195 27.24 7.06 10.84
C ALA A 195 28.66 6.46 10.75
N GLY A 196 29.00 5.90 9.60
CA GLY A 196 30.34 5.36 9.31
C GLY A 196 31.37 6.41 8.85
N ASN A 197 30.98 7.67 8.66
CA ASN A 197 31.80 8.69 7.98
C ASN A 197 32.36 8.19 6.63
N VAL A 198 31.43 7.70 5.79
CA VAL A 198 31.67 7.18 4.44
C VAL A 198 30.77 7.94 3.48
N ASP A 199 31.34 8.42 2.37
CA ASP A 199 30.57 8.91 1.23
C ASP A 199 29.96 7.71 0.46
N LEU A 200 28.85 7.18 1.00
CA LEU A 200 28.16 6.03 0.43
C LEU A 200 27.13 6.52 -0.61
N ARG A 201 27.50 6.44 -1.88
CA ARG A 201 26.73 7.00 -3.00
C ARG A 201 25.49 6.18 -3.30
N HIS A 202 24.36 6.83 -3.36
CA HIS A 202 23.09 6.20 -3.71
C HIS A 202 22.87 6.11 -5.21
N VAL A 203 22.32 4.97 -5.65
CA VAL A 203 21.87 4.70 -7.04
C VAL A 203 20.39 4.31 -6.97
N ALA A 204 19.54 5.12 -7.56
CA ALA A 204 18.07 4.85 -7.58
C ALA A 204 17.71 3.90 -8.72
N PHE A 205 16.90 2.89 -8.42
CA PHE A 205 16.37 1.91 -9.38
C PHE A 205 14.84 1.97 -9.48
N ARG A 206 14.28 1.34 -10.52
CA ARG A 206 12.81 1.21 -10.69
C ARG A 206 12.26 -0.02 -9.94
N GLY A 207 12.70 -0.21 -8.69
CA GLY A 207 12.39 -1.37 -7.86
C GLY A 207 13.66 -2.08 -7.37
N THR A 208 13.50 -2.98 -6.39
CA THR A 208 14.64 -3.69 -5.78
C THR A 208 15.24 -4.73 -6.73
N GLN A 209 14.40 -5.41 -7.54
CA GLN A 209 14.89 -6.50 -8.41
C GLN A 209 15.99 -6.05 -9.41
N PRO A 210 15.85 -4.93 -10.17
CA PRO A 210 16.91 -4.43 -11.01
C PRO A 210 18.19 -4.09 -10.23
N ALA A 211 18.05 -3.50 -9.01
CA ALA A 211 19.22 -3.21 -8.17
C ALA A 211 19.96 -4.48 -7.72
N ILE A 212 19.21 -5.53 -7.37
CA ILE A 212 19.78 -6.83 -7.00
C ILE A 212 20.55 -7.44 -8.17
N LEU A 213 20.01 -7.37 -9.37
CA LEU A 213 20.69 -7.90 -10.55
C LEU A 213 22.02 -7.17 -10.83
N ASP A 214 22.05 -5.84 -10.71
CA ASP A 214 23.26 -5.05 -10.84
C ASP A 214 24.27 -5.35 -9.72
N MET A 215 23.80 -5.55 -8.49
CA MET A 215 24.66 -5.96 -7.37
C MET A 215 25.27 -7.35 -7.60
N ILE A 216 24.49 -8.33 -8.03
CA ILE A 216 24.97 -9.68 -8.34
C ILE A 216 25.91 -9.66 -9.54
N GLY A 217 25.65 -8.79 -10.52
CA GLY A 217 26.50 -8.56 -11.69
C GLY A 217 27.77 -7.77 -11.38
N GLY A 218 27.98 -7.32 -10.12
CA GLY A 218 29.16 -6.58 -9.71
C GLY A 218 29.21 -5.13 -10.22
N GLN A 219 28.06 -4.51 -10.55
CA GLN A 219 27.97 -3.11 -10.97
C GLN A 219 27.87 -2.15 -9.78
N ILE A 220 27.24 -2.61 -8.69
CA ILE A 220 27.12 -1.88 -7.43
C ILE A 220 27.51 -2.79 -6.26
N ALA A 221 28.00 -2.18 -5.16
CA ALA A 221 28.51 -2.94 -4.02
C ALA A 221 27.40 -3.53 -3.15
N ALA A 222 26.35 -2.77 -2.91
CA ALA A 222 25.28 -3.13 -1.97
C ALA A 222 23.91 -2.73 -2.49
N VAL A 223 22.87 -3.33 -1.93
CA VAL A 223 21.46 -2.93 -2.11
C VAL A 223 20.79 -2.86 -0.75
N CYS A 224 20.04 -1.77 -0.53
CA CYS A 224 19.09 -1.65 0.55
C CYS A 224 17.67 -1.73 -0.02
N GLY A 225 16.87 -2.69 0.42
CA GLY A 225 15.51 -2.94 -0.07
C GLY A 225 14.75 -3.88 0.84
N PRO A 226 13.45 -4.15 0.59
CA PRO A 226 12.69 -5.16 1.34
C PRO A 226 13.46 -6.46 1.47
N SER A 227 13.61 -6.98 2.69
CA SER A 227 14.45 -8.17 2.95
C SER A 227 13.99 -9.39 2.15
N GLY A 228 12.70 -9.51 1.89
CA GLY A 228 12.13 -10.60 1.10
C GLY A 228 12.51 -10.57 -0.39
N ASP A 229 12.85 -9.41 -0.94
CA ASP A 229 13.29 -9.31 -2.34
C ASP A 229 14.62 -10.05 -2.59
N PHE A 230 15.39 -10.29 -1.54
CA PHE A 230 16.67 -11.04 -1.61
C PHE A 230 16.50 -12.55 -1.42
N SER A 231 15.33 -13.05 -0.97
CA SER A 231 15.14 -14.43 -0.48
C SER A 231 15.65 -15.49 -1.46
N GLN A 232 15.27 -15.41 -2.74
CA GLN A 232 15.70 -16.36 -3.77
C GLN A 232 17.22 -16.28 -4.06
N HIS A 233 17.78 -15.09 -4.03
CA HIS A 233 19.19 -14.85 -4.30
C HIS A 233 20.08 -15.26 -3.12
N LEU A 234 19.57 -15.13 -1.89
CA LEU A 234 20.21 -15.65 -0.68
C LEU A 234 20.24 -17.18 -0.70
N ALA A 235 19.12 -17.83 -1.02
CA ALA A 235 19.05 -19.28 -1.15
C ALA A 235 20.00 -19.82 -2.25
N ALA A 236 20.18 -19.05 -3.32
CA ALA A 236 21.13 -19.39 -4.40
C ALA A 236 22.59 -18.98 -4.10
N GLY A 237 22.90 -18.42 -2.93
CA GLY A 237 24.25 -17.98 -2.56
C GLY A 237 24.81 -16.82 -3.38
N LYS A 238 23.96 -16.08 -4.11
CA LYS A 238 24.37 -14.99 -5.02
C LYS A 238 24.60 -13.67 -4.31
N CYS A 239 24.07 -13.49 -3.11
CA CYS A 239 24.27 -12.32 -2.26
C CYS A 239 24.24 -12.72 -0.77
N ARG A 240 24.56 -11.77 0.09
CA ARG A 240 24.54 -11.95 1.55
C ARG A 240 23.84 -10.77 2.20
N LEU A 241 22.97 -11.04 3.20
CA LEU A 241 22.46 -10.00 4.07
C LEU A 241 23.50 -9.71 5.17
N LEU A 242 23.85 -8.45 5.32
CA LEU A 242 24.73 -7.97 6.39
C LEU A 242 23.94 -7.51 7.63
N ALA A 243 22.72 -7.00 7.40
CA ALA A 243 21.85 -6.51 8.45
C ALA A 243 20.39 -6.44 7.98
N THR A 244 19.46 -6.42 8.97
CA THR A 244 18.06 -6.03 8.76
C THR A 244 17.73 -4.78 9.58
N SER A 245 16.65 -4.06 9.18
CA SER A 245 16.23 -2.82 9.83
C SER A 245 15.26 -3.03 11.00
N GLY A 246 14.88 -4.26 11.31
CA GLY A 246 14.00 -4.54 12.45
C GLY A 246 14.61 -4.11 13.79
N GLY A 247 13.75 -3.75 14.75
CA GLY A 247 14.21 -3.46 16.12
C GLY A 247 14.75 -4.68 16.85
N VAL A 248 14.29 -5.86 16.46
CA VAL A 248 14.75 -7.20 16.83
C VAL A 248 14.89 -8.05 15.58
N ARG A 249 15.60 -9.19 15.67
CA ARG A 249 15.73 -10.09 14.53
C ARG A 249 14.38 -10.61 14.05
N GLY A 250 14.13 -10.47 12.75
CA GLY A 250 12.89 -10.92 12.13
C GLY A 250 12.77 -12.46 12.13
N LYS A 251 11.54 -12.95 12.24
CA LYS A 251 11.26 -14.40 12.22
C LYS A 251 11.71 -15.10 10.93
N PHE A 252 11.82 -14.37 9.83
CA PHE A 252 12.27 -14.90 8.55
C PHE A 252 13.78 -14.83 8.35
N THR A 253 14.47 -14.00 9.14
CA THR A 253 15.91 -13.77 9.04
C THR A 253 16.61 -13.89 10.41
N PRO A 254 16.35 -14.96 11.20
CA PRO A 254 16.83 -15.06 12.59
C PRO A 254 18.36 -15.12 12.68
N GLY A 255 19.03 -15.56 11.62
CA GLY A 255 20.49 -15.60 11.52
C GLY A 255 21.14 -14.28 11.15
N THR A 256 20.37 -13.27 10.69
CA THR A 256 20.91 -11.96 10.29
C THR A 256 20.78 -10.97 11.44
N PRO A 257 21.89 -10.35 11.91
CA PRO A 257 21.82 -9.35 12.97
C PRO A 257 21.11 -8.08 12.47
N THR A 258 20.42 -7.38 13.36
CA THR A 258 19.80 -6.10 13.03
C THR A 258 20.82 -4.97 12.99
N LEU A 259 20.47 -3.85 12.35
CA LEU A 259 21.26 -2.63 12.40
C LEU A 259 21.40 -2.12 13.86
N THR A 260 20.36 -2.29 14.67
CA THR A 260 20.37 -1.94 16.09
C THR A 260 21.41 -2.75 16.87
N GLU A 261 21.47 -4.08 16.66
CA GLU A 261 22.47 -4.97 17.28
C GLU A 261 23.91 -4.58 16.88
N GLN A 262 24.08 -4.00 15.69
CA GLN A 262 25.35 -3.55 15.15
C GLN A 262 25.71 -2.09 15.51
N GLY A 263 24.94 -1.45 16.42
CA GLY A 263 25.21 -0.12 16.95
C GLY A 263 24.47 1.03 16.25
N PHE A 264 23.66 0.75 15.23
CA PHE A 264 22.90 1.77 14.47
C PHE A 264 21.45 1.86 14.97
N ARG A 265 21.26 2.29 16.23
CA ARG A 265 19.96 2.27 16.93
C ARG A 265 18.88 3.12 16.23
N ASP A 266 19.25 4.22 15.61
CA ASP A 266 18.33 5.13 14.94
C ASP A 266 17.82 4.59 13.57
N LEU A 267 18.33 3.42 13.14
CA LEU A 267 17.94 2.76 11.89
C LEU A 267 16.96 1.58 12.10
N ALA A 268 16.30 1.56 13.27
CA ALA A 268 15.30 0.55 13.58
C ALA A 268 13.92 0.97 13.06
N PHE A 269 13.46 0.37 11.96
CA PHE A 269 12.10 0.54 11.47
C PHE A 269 11.65 -0.60 10.55
N THR A 270 10.34 -0.77 10.51
CA THR A 270 9.63 -1.65 9.58
C THR A 270 8.77 -0.79 8.68
N GLU A 271 8.36 -1.35 7.55
CA GLU A 271 7.44 -0.70 6.64
C GLU A 271 6.27 -1.63 6.30
N TRP A 272 5.19 -1.06 5.80
CA TRP A 272 4.00 -1.80 5.41
C TRP A 272 3.58 -1.47 3.96
N PHE A 273 2.95 -2.44 3.32
CA PHE A 273 2.18 -2.23 2.09
C PHE A 273 0.71 -1.98 2.43
N GLY A 274 0.10 -1.04 1.72
CA GLY A 274 -1.32 -0.73 1.86
C GLY A 274 -2.04 -0.65 0.53
N PHE A 275 -3.33 -1.01 0.58
CA PHE A 275 -4.28 -0.87 -0.52
C PHE A 275 -5.07 0.41 -0.37
N PHE A 276 -5.20 1.13 -1.49
CA PHE A 276 -5.91 2.41 -1.56
C PHE A 276 -6.79 2.44 -2.81
N LEU A 277 -7.86 3.21 -2.75
CA LEU A 277 -8.71 3.58 -3.87
C LEU A 277 -8.50 5.04 -4.23
N PRO A 278 -8.96 5.50 -5.42
CA PRO A 278 -9.07 6.93 -5.72
C PRO A 278 -9.87 7.66 -4.64
N ALA A 279 -9.61 8.94 -4.49
CA ALA A 279 -10.37 9.79 -3.56
C ALA A 279 -11.89 9.68 -3.79
N ARG A 280 -12.67 9.86 -2.71
CA ARG A 280 -14.14 9.84 -2.72
C ARG A 280 -14.75 8.51 -3.15
N ALA A 281 -14.02 7.40 -3.04
CA ALA A 281 -14.63 6.08 -3.21
C ALA A 281 -15.82 5.90 -2.24
N PRO A 282 -16.99 5.45 -2.70
CA PRO A 282 -18.15 5.23 -1.86
C PRO A 282 -17.82 4.27 -0.72
N GLN A 283 -18.41 4.51 0.46
CA GLN A 283 -18.06 3.75 1.66
C GLN A 283 -18.36 2.26 1.54
N ASP A 284 -19.42 1.91 0.86
CA ASP A 284 -19.77 0.51 0.58
C ASP A 284 -18.75 -0.17 -0.33
N VAL A 285 -18.20 0.53 -1.33
CA VAL A 285 -17.12 0.05 -2.19
C VAL A 285 -15.86 -0.19 -1.35
N VAL A 286 -15.49 0.76 -0.47
CA VAL A 286 -14.34 0.64 0.44
C VAL A 286 -14.50 -0.57 1.34
N GLN A 287 -15.68 -0.75 1.97
CA GLN A 287 -15.94 -1.86 2.89
C GLN A 287 -15.95 -3.21 2.17
N ARG A 288 -16.51 -3.30 0.99
CA ARG A 288 -16.51 -4.51 0.17
C ARG A 288 -15.09 -4.92 -0.21
N LEU A 289 -14.27 -3.97 -0.67
CA LEU A 289 -12.85 -4.25 -1.00
C LEU A 289 -12.05 -4.62 0.26
N ASN A 290 -12.23 -3.89 1.36
CA ASN A 290 -11.59 -4.22 2.65
C ASN A 290 -11.91 -5.64 3.10
N SER A 291 -13.19 -6.04 3.01
CA SER A 291 -13.61 -7.40 3.36
C SER A 291 -12.96 -8.46 2.48
N GLY A 292 -12.90 -8.23 1.16
CA GLY A 292 -12.23 -9.11 0.21
C GLY A 292 -10.73 -9.25 0.48
N ILE A 293 -10.04 -8.13 0.70
CA ILE A 293 -8.60 -8.12 1.04
C ILE A 293 -8.34 -8.86 2.36
N ARG A 294 -9.14 -8.60 3.39
CA ARG A 294 -8.98 -9.26 4.69
C ARG A 294 -9.22 -10.77 4.59
N ALA A 295 -10.21 -11.19 3.82
CA ALA A 295 -10.46 -12.61 3.54
C ALA A 295 -9.29 -13.25 2.78
N ALA A 296 -8.73 -12.55 1.78
CA ALA A 296 -7.53 -12.98 1.06
C ALA A 296 -6.34 -13.19 2.01
N LEU A 297 -6.06 -12.20 2.85
CA LEU A 297 -4.94 -12.22 3.79
C LEU A 297 -5.12 -13.22 4.96
N ALA A 298 -6.34 -13.69 5.20
CA ALA A 298 -6.63 -14.75 6.16
C ALA A 298 -6.47 -16.18 5.57
N SER A 299 -6.32 -16.30 4.25
CA SER A 299 -6.14 -17.60 3.59
C SER A 299 -4.75 -18.16 3.86
N GLN A 300 -4.64 -19.44 4.24
CA GLN A 300 -3.36 -20.05 4.61
C GLN A 300 -2.34 -20.02 3.47
N ASP A 301 -2.77 -20.30 2.24
CA ASP A 301 -1.91 -20.26 1.06
C ASP A 301 -1.37 -18.86 0.73
N VAL A 302 -2.12 -17.80 1.08
CA VAL A 302 -1.63 -16.40 0.98
C VAL A 302 -0.62 -16.12 2.07
N ILE A 303 -0.90 -16.51 3.32
CA ILE A 303 0.02 -16.36 4.46
C ILE A 303 1.35 -17.06 4.15
N ASP A 304 1.29 -18.34 3.75
CA ASP A 304 2.48 -19.12 3.42
C ASP A 304 3.24 -18.55 2.23
N GLY A 305 2.51 -18.12 1.19
CA GLY A 305 3.11 -17.52 0.00
C GLY A 305 3.78 -16.18 0.26
N LEU A 306 3.23 -15.34 1.16
CA LEU A 306 3.84 -14.10 1.60
C LEU A 306 5.05 -14.35 2.51
N ALA A 307 5.00 -15.36 3.38
CA ALA A 307 6.11 -15.74 4.25
C ALA A 307 7.37 -16.13 3.46
N LEU A 308 7.24 -16.75 2.28
CA LEU A 308 8.37 -17.04 1.38
C LEU A 308 9.09 -15.77 0.91
N SER A 309 8.41 -14.64 0.92
CA SER A 309 8.96 -13.32 0.61
C SER A 309 9.19 -12.46 1.87
N TYR A 310 9.32 -13.10 3.03
CA TYR A 310 9.57 -12.46 4.33
C TYR A 310 8.57 -11.34 4.68
N LEU A 311 7.32 -11.54 4.26
CA LEU A 311 6.21 -10.63 4.51
C LEU A 311 5.30 -11.23 5.58
N GLU A 312 4.95 -10.43 6.57
CA GLU A 312 3.97 -10.80 7.59
C GLU A 312 2.64 -10.11 7.32
N VAL A 313 1.57 -10.88 7.20
CA VAL A 313 0.23 -10.34 6.94
C VAL A 313 -0.20 -9.38 8.05
N MET A 314 -0.76 -8.23 7.65
CA MET A 314 -1.22 -7.19 8.58
C MET A 314 -2.52 -6.55 8.07
N PRO A 315 -3.64 -7.30 8.02
CA PRO A 315 -4.91 -6.75 7.58
C PRO A 315 -5.45 -5.72 8.59
N THR A 316 -5.92 -4.59 8.09
CA THR A 316 -6.49 -3.52 8.92
C THR A 316 -7.87 -3.09 8.44
N SER A 317 -8.59 -2.34 9.27
CA SER A 317 -9.71 -1.53 8.80
C SER A 317 -9.21 -0.29 8.05
N PRO A 318 -10.04 0.37 7.23
CA PRO A 318 -9.70 1.63 6.57
C PRO A 318 -9.27 2.72 7.55
N ALA A 319 -9.94 2.83 8.70
CA ALA A 319 -9.62 3.80 9.74
C ALA A 319 -8.26 3.52 10.41
N GLN A 320 -7.93 2.25 10.65
CA GLN A 320 -6.62 1.87 11.18
C GLN A 320 -5.50 2.21 10.17
N LEU A 321 -5.68 1.91 8.89
CA LEU A 321 -4.69 2.27 7.85
C LEU A 321 -4.48 3.79 7.77
N ALA A 322 -5.57 4.58 7.82
CA ALA A 322 -5.48 6.04 7.84
C ALA A 322 -4.70 6.55 9.06
N ALA A 323 -4.95 5.99 10.25
CA ALA A 323 -4.26 6.36 11.48
C ALA A 323 -2.75 5.99 11.41
N MET A 324 -2.43 4.81 10.87
CA MET A 324 -1.04 4.38 10.65
C MET A 324 -0.30 5.34 9.72
N LEU A 325 -0.90 5.66 8.56
CA LEU A 325 -0.30 6.60 7.61
C LEU A 325 -0.03 7.97 8.23
N LYS A 326 -1.01 8.50 8.99
CA LYS A 326 -0.85 9.78 9.69
C LYS A 326 0.32 9.73 10.69
N SER A 327 0.35 8.71 11.55
CA SER A 327 1.41 8.51 12.56
C SER A 327 2.80 8.40 11.92
N ASP A 328 2.92 7.62 10.84
CA ASP A 328 4.18 7.47 10.13
C ASP A 328 4.61 8.77 9.45
N THR A 329 3.69 9.49 8.81
CA THR A 329 4.00 10.80 8.19
C THR A 329 4.53 11.79 9.23
N GLU A 330 3.88 11.88 10.39
CA GLU A 330 4.30 12.75 11.49
C GLU A 330 5.68 12.35 12.06
N ARG A 331 5.97 11.05 12.16
CA ARG A 331 7.26 10.53 12.63
C ARG A 331 8.40 10.81 11.66
N TRP A 332 8.17 10.67 10.36
CA TRP A 332 9.21 10.82 9.35
C TRP A 332 9.63 12.27 9.09
N GLY A 333 8.75 13.25 9.26
CA GLY A 333 9.09 14.66 9.02
C GLY A 333 10.33 15.13 9.78
N PRO A 334 10.40 15.00 11.12
CA PRO A 334 11.60 15.32 11.91
C PRO A 334 12.83 14.50 11.51
N LEU A 335 12.69 13.22 11.21
CA LEU A 335 13.79 12.33 10.82
C LEU A 335 14.45 12.80 9.51
N VAL A 336 13.65 13.09 8.48
CA VAL A 336 14.15 13.59 7.19
C VAL A 336 14.92 14.91 7.38
N LYS A 337 14.40 15.82 8.21
CA LYS A 337 15.08 17.08 8.52
C LYS A 337 16.41 16.86 9.26
N ALA A 338 16.43 15.96 10.25
CA ALA A 338 17.62 15.67 11.04
C ALA A 338 18.76 15.07 10.21
N VAL A 339 18.44 14.36 9.14
CA VAL A 339 19.43 13.80 8.18
C VAL A 339 20.04 14.86 7.27
N GLY A 340 19.45 16.06 7.20
CA GLY A 340 19.88 17.10 6.27
C GLY A 340 19.62 16.72 4.81
N PHE A 341 18.58 15.91 4.56
CA PHE A 341 18.22 15.48 3.21
C PHE A 341 17.78 16.70 2.38
N THR A 342 18.38 16.86 1.22
CA THR A 342 17.95 17.90 0.28
C THR A 342 16.79 17.36 -0.55
N PRO A 343 15.58 17.94 -0.46
CA PRO A 343 14.43 17.46 -1.20
C PRO A 343 14.68 17.40 -2.71
N GLU A 344 14.25 16.31 -3.32
CA GLU A 344 14.33 16.04 -4.75
C GLU A 344 13.34 16.89 -5.57
N GLY A 345 13.67 17.25 -6.78
CA GLY A 345 12.81 17.92 -7.76
C GLY A 345 12.96 19.42 -7.83
#